data_96c85da93a22dc2dd49af84970ea784e
#
_entry.id   96c85da93a22dc2dd49af84970ea784e
#
_cell.length_a   1.000
_cell.length_b   1.000
_cell.length_c   1.000
_cell.angle_alpha   90.00
_cell.angle_beta   90.00
_cell.angle_gamma   90.00
#
_symmetry.space_group_name_H-M   'P 1'
#
loop_
_entity.id
_entity.type
_entity.pdbx_description
1 polymer ?
#
loop_
_entity_poly.entity_id
_entity_poly.type
_entity_poly.pdbx_seq_one_letter_code
_entity_poly.pdbx_strand_id
1 'polypeptide(L)'
;KSLSLYDRTSPLGGMYILFTVNRLQMLYFILIMPLYLVHPYMIWAIVVMGIFSQLNLMLLSKWFSSDISAKGYQGFVQLLGERMVRFFALIGLIFFIFKITVITLGYVEIVHQFIFPTMDRNWLVLSIVLISCYVAAQGMEKTIQFIVTVFLCSVWMIIVYIPFFLPPIASIHDLYPLIPTDWSSQNWRGLLFIWSSLSGSEYLICLVPWLKPKQQLTKYLTIANTISVVEYL
;
A
#
# COMPACT_ATOMS: atom_id res chain seq x y z
N LYS A 1 -8.19 -28.02 16.80
CA LYS A 1 -8.67 -26.62 17.02
C LYS A 1 -7.79 -25.72 16.16
N SER A 2 -8.28 -25.31 15.00
CA SER A 2 -7.58 -24.45 14.09
C SER A 2 -7.42 -23.06 14.71
N LEU A 3 -6.23 -22.52 14.70
CA LEU A 3 -5.98 -21.10 14.90
C LEU A 3 -6.62 -20.37 13.70
N SER A 4 -7.88 -19.99 13.83
CA SER A 4 -8.76 -19.57 12.72
C SER A 4 -8.26 -18.38 11.89
N LEU A 5 -7.29 -17.63 12.40
CA LEU A 5 -6.64 -16.53 11.69
C LEU A 5 -5.49 -17.01 10.77
N TYR A 6 -4.75 -18.04 11.19
CA TYR A 6 -3.61 -18.58 10.43
C TYR A 6 -4.03 -19.57 9.34
N ASP A 7 -5.16 -20.26 9.52
CA ASP A 7 -5.65 -21.26 8.56
C ASP A 7 -6.48 -20.65 7.41
N ARG A 8 -6.74 -19.34 7.43
CA ARG A 8 -7.50 -18.66 6.39
C ARG A 8 -6.56 -17.91 5.46
N THR A 9 -6.57 -18.27 4.19
CA THR A 9 -5.79 -17.63 3.14
C THR A 9 -6.23 -16.20 2.85
N SER A 10 -7.42 -15.76 3.26
CA SER A 10 -7.91 -14.39 3.08
C SER A 10 -8.63 -13.85 4.32
N PRO A 11 -7.92 -13.67 5.47
CA PRO A 11 -8.53 -13.04 6.62
C PRO A 11 -8.83 -11.56 6.31
N LEU A 12 -9.95 -11.06 6.85
CA LEU A 12 -10.32 -9.64 6.77
C LEU A 12 -10.42 -9.08 5.34
N GLY A 13 -10.80 -9.91 4.35
CA GLY A 13 -11.06 -9.46 2.99
C GLY A 13 -9.89 -8.78 2.27
N GLY A 14 -8.65 -9.16 2.58
CA GLY A 14 -7.45 -8.57 1.97
C GLY A 14 -7.01 -7.25 2.60
N MET A 15 -7.67 -6.77 3.65
CA MET A 15 -7.30 -5.55 4.37
C MET A 15 -5.83 -5.56 4.81
N TYR A 16 -5.35 -6.70 5.27
CA TYR A 16 -3.98 -6.89 5.74
C TYR A 16 -2.93 -6.62 4.64
N ILE A 17 -3.21 -6.95 3.37
CA ILE A 17 -2.28 -6.67 2.28
C ILE A 17 -2.21 -5.19 2.01
N LEU A 18 -3.36 -4.53 1.85
CA LEU A 18 -3.41 -3.10 1.62
C LEU A 18 -2.71 -2.34 2.75
N PHE A 19 -3.00 -2.71 3.97
CA PHE A 19 -2.42 -2.10 5.15
C PHE A 19 -0.90 -2.33 5.26
N THR A 20 -0.41 -3.55 4.99
CA THR A 20 1.03 -3.86 4.99
C THR A 20 1.76 -3.09 3.89
N VAL A 21 1.20 -3.03 2.68
CA VAL A 21 1.80 -2.27 1.57
C VAL A 21 1.84 -0.78 1.90
N ASN A 22 0.77 -0.20 2.42
CA ASN A 22 0.74 1.21 2.80
C ASN A 22 1.75 1.51 3.91
N ARG A 23 1.96 0.60 4.87
CA ARG A 23 2.99 0.77 5.91
C ARG A 23 4.41 0.74 5.39
N LEU A 24 4.70 -0.15 4.46
CA LEU A 24 6.01 -0.17 3.82
C LEU A 24 6.26 1.11 3.03
N GLN A 25 5.24 1.63 2.37
CA GLN A 25 5.31 2.89 1.63
C GLN A 25 5.38 4.11 2.56
N MET A 26 4.79 4.04 3.75
CA MET A 26 4.77 5.13 4.72
C MET A 26 6.18 5.55 5.14
N LEU A 27 7.09 4.61 5.40
CA LEU A 27 8.46 4.93 5.75
C LEU A 27 9.15 5.74 4.64
N TYR A 28 8.96 5.33 3.40
CA TYR A 28 9.48 6.05 2.24
C TYR A 28 8.79 7.40 2.04
N PHE A 29 7.47 7.45 2.26
CA PHE A 29 6.67 8.67 2.17
C PHE A 29 7.15 9.73 3.16
N ILE A 30 7.36 9.39 4.42
CA ILE A 30 7.80 10.32 5.46
C ILE A 30 9.17 10.93 5.12
N LEU A 31 10.09 10.16 4.55
CA LEU A 31 11.42 10.68 4.18
C LEU A 31 11.38 11.64 3.00
N ILE A 32 10.50 11.41 2.04
CA ILE A 32 10.45 12.21 0.80
C ILE A 32 9.39 13.30 0.88
N MET A 33 8.42 13.16 1.78
CA MET A 33 7.34 14.14 1.98
C MET A 33 7.84 15.59 2.11
N PRO A 34 8.88 15.91 2.87
CA PRO A 34 9.37 17.28 2.98
C PRO A 34 9.84 17.91 1.67
N LEU A 35 10.19 17.12 0.66
CA LEU A 35 10.58 17.62 -0.66
C LEU A 35 9.38 18.07 -1.50
N TYR A 36 8.20 17.54 -1.22
CA TYR A 36 6.98 17.79 -1.99
C TYR A 36 5.91 18.55 -1.23
N LEU A 37 5.86 18.39 0.09
CA LEU A 37 4.93 19.06 0.99
C LEU A 37 5.70 20.11 1.80
N VAL A 38 6.02 21.22 1.14
CA VAL A 38 6.84 22.30 1.73
C VAL A 38 6.02 23.16 2.70
N HIS A 39 4.71 23.27 2.45
CA HIS A 39 3.82 24.11 3.24
C HIS A 39 2.76 23.29 3.98
N PRO A 40 2.37 23.66 5.21
CA PRO A 40 1.38 22.93 6.02
C PRO A 40 0.05 22.72 5.31
N TYR A 41 -0.45 23.69 4.55
CA TYR A 41 -1.71 23.57 3.83
C TYR A 41 -1.72 22.50 2.72
N MET A 42 -0.55 22.01 2.30
CA MET A 42 -0.46 20.91 1.33
C MET A 42 -0.96 19.58 1.88
N ILE A 43 -1.19 19.48 3.18
CA ILE A 43 -1.82 18.33 3.83
C ILE A 43 -3.20 18.01 3.23
N TRP A 44 -3.91 19.00 2.71
CA TRP A 44 -5.18 18.81 2.00
C TRP A 44 -5.04 17.91 0.77
N ALA A 45 -3.87 17.88 0.15
CA ALA A 45 -3.58 16.97 -0.95
C ALA A 45 -3.69 15.50 -0.51
N ILE A 46 -3.29 15.19 0.72
CA ILE A 46 -3.41 13.82 1.29
C ILE A 46 -4.89 13.45 1.42
N VAL A 47 -5.72 14.36 1.92
CA VAL A 47 -7.16 14.13 2.07
C VAL A 47 -7.82 13.90 0.70
N VAL A 48 -7.54 14.77 -0.27
CA VAL A 48 -8.09 14.66 -1.63
C VAL A 48 -7.66 13.34 -2.29
N MET A 49 -6.37 13.01 -2.22
CA MET A 49 -5.84 11.76 -2.78
C MET A 49 -6.36 10.54 -2.03
N GLY A 50 -6.59 10.65 -0.72
CA GLY A 50 -7.25 9.62 0.08
C GLY A 50 -8.67 9.33 -0.39
N ILE A 51 -9.43 10.36 -0.75
CA ILE A 51 -10.78 10.20 -1.33
C ILE A 51 -10.70 9.51 -2.71
N PHE A 52 -9.77 9.91 -3.57
CA PHE A 52 -9.57 9.24 -4.86
C PHE A 52 -9.14 7.78 -4.70
N SER A 53 -8.25 7.50 -3.75
CA SER A 53 -7.88 6.13 -3.39
C SER A 53 -9.11 5.33 -2.94
N GLN A 54 -9.98 5.93 -2.12
CA GLN A 54 -11.22 5.29 -1.67
C GLN A 54 -12.16 4.98 -2.84
N LEU A 55 -12.33 5.90 -3.78
CA LEU A 55 -13.13 5.67 -4.99
C LEU A 55 -12.58 4.50 -5.82
N ASN A 56 -11.26 4.45 -5.99
CA ASN A 56 -10.58 3.34 -6.67
C ASN A 56 -10.84 2.00 -5.97
N LEU A 57 -10.73 1.96 -4.64
CA LEU A 57 -11.01 0.76 -3.84
C LEU A 57 -12.47 0.32 -3.94
N MET A 58 -13.41 1.25 -3.99
CA MET A 58 -14.82 0.95 -4.18
C MET A 58 -15.09 0.33 -5.56
N LEU A 59 -14.46 0.87 -6.61
CA LEU A 59 -14.56 0.32 -7.97
C LEU A 59 -13.99 -1.10 -8.03
N LEU A 60 -12.79 -1.30 -7.46
CA LEU A 60 -12.16 -2.62 -7.38
C LEU A 60 -12.99 -3.62 -6.58
N SER A 61 -13.52 -3.21 -5.43
CA SER A 61 -14.38 -4.05 -4.61
C SER A 61 -15.63 -4.50 -5.36
N LYS A 62 -16.23 -3.58 -6.13
CA LYS A 62 -17.39 -3.89 -6.98
C LYS A 62 -17.03 -4.86 -8.11
N TRP A 63 -15.84 -4.68 -8.70
CA TRP A 63 -15.31 -5.63 -9.68
C TRP A 63 -15.10 -7.01 -9.06
N PHE A 64 -14.46 -7.13 -7.91
CA PHE A 64 -14.22 -8.41 -7.24
C PHE A 64 -15.50 -9.14 -6.82
N SER A 65 -16.60 -8.43 -6.63
CA SER A 65 -17.91 -9.00 -6.33
C SER A 65 -18.66 -9.48 -7.57
N SER A 66 -18.12 -9.28 -8.77
CA SER A 66 -18.77 -9.68 -10.03
C SER A 66 -18.49 -11.13 -10.38
N ASP A 67 -19.43 -11.78 -11.05
CA ASP A 67 -19.29 -13.15 -11.55
C ASP A 67 -18.15 -13.29 -12.58
N ILE A 68 -17.81 -12.20 -13.26
CA ILE A 68 -16.73 -12.16 -14.24
C ILE A 68 -15.37 -12.26 -13.54
N SER A 69 -15.21 -11.58 -12.40
CA SER A 69 -13.97 -11.66 -11.64
C SER A 69 -13.73 -13.06 -11.05
N ALA A 70 -14.80 -13.78 -10.71
CA ALA A 70 -14.72 -15.16 -10.23
C ALA A 70 -14.11 -16.11 -11.26
N LYS A 71 -14.19 -15.77 -12.56
CA LYS A 71 -13.57 -16.53 -13.67
C LYS A 71 -12.07 -16.20 -13.84
N GLY A 72 -11.52 -15.26 -13.07
CA GLY A 72 -10.11 -14.86 -13.13
C GLY A 72 -9.69 -14.41 -14.54
N TYR A 73 -8.58 -14.94 -15.04
CA TYR A 73 -8.05 -14.61 -16.38
C TYR A 73 -9.08 -14.79 -17.51
N GLN A 74 -9.87 -15.86 -17.46
CA GLN A 74 -10.89 -16.11 -18.48
C GLN A 74 -11.98 -15.04 -18.52
N GLY A 75 -12.30 -14.43 -17.37
CA GLY A 75 -13.24 -13.30 -17.31
C GLY A 75 -12.72 -12.08 -18.07
N PHE A 76 -11.45 -11.76 -17.92
CA PHE A 76 -10.81 -10.67 -18.68
C PHE A 76 -10.77 -10.99 -20.19
N VAL A 77 -10.45 -12.24 -20.56
CA VAL A 77 -10.43 -12.66 -21.96
C VAL A 77 -11.81 -12.56 -22.60
N GLN A 78 -12.88 -12.90 -21.88
CA GLN A 78 -14.24 -12.75 -22.37
C GLN A 78 -14.64 -11.30 -22.65
N LEU A 79 -14.10 -10.34 -21.86
CA LEU A 79 -14.42 -8.92 -22.02
C LEU A 79 -13.60 -8.22 -23.11
N LEU A 80 -12.29 -8.48 -23.14
CA LEU A 80 -11.34 -7.69 -23.94
C LEU A 80 -10.70 -8.48 -25.10
N GLY A 81 -10.88 -9.80 -25.10
CA GLY A 81 -10.16 -10.68 -26.01
C GLY A 81 -8.73 -10.98 -25.56
N GLU A 82 -8.21 -12.13 -25.96
CA GLU A 82 -6.94 -12.66 -25.47
C GLU A 82 -5.73 -11.76 -25.78
N ARG A 83 -5.69 -11.18 -26.98
CA ARG A 83 -4.56 -10.31 -27.38
C ARG A 83 -4.47 -9.05 -26.54
N MET A 84 -5.61 -8.40 -26.29
CA MET A 84 -5.65 -7.17 -25.49
C MET A 84 -5.34 -7.46 -24.02
N VAL A 85 -5.82 -8.57 -23.47
CA VAL A 85 -5.50 -8.95 -22.09
C VAL A 85 -4.01 -9.20 -21.94
N ARG A 86 -3.36 -9.91 -22.87
CA ARG A 86 -1.90 -10.13 -22.83
C ARG A 86 -1.12 -8.82 -22.91
N PHE A 87 -1.55 -7.91 -23.79
CA PHE A 87 -0.92 -6.60 -23.93
C PHE A 87 -1.00 -5.76 -22.63
N PHE A 88 -2.18 -5.64 -22.05
CA PHE A 88 -2.36 -4.93 -20.78
C PHE A 88 -1.65 -5.62 -19.61
N ALA A 89 -1.63 -6.95 -19.59
CA ALA A 89 -0.89 -7.69 -18.58
C ALA A 89 0.62 -7.42 -18.67
N LEU A 90 1.20 -7.33 -19.87
CA LEU A 90 2.60 -7.01 -20.07
C LEU A 90 2.92 -5.58 -19.58
N ILE A 91 2.09 -4.61 -19.95
CA ILE A 91 2.23 -3.23 -19.47
C ILE A 91 2.14 -3.17 -17.94
N GLY A 92 1.11 -3.82 -17.37
CA GLY A 92 0.93 -3.91 -15.93
C GLY A 92 2.12 -4.54 -15.22
N LEU A 93 2.70 -5.60 -15.79
CA LEU A 93 3.89 -6.25 -15.25
C LEU A 93 5.09 -5.31 -15.20
N ILE A 94 5.31 -4.52 -16.26
CA ILE A 94 6.40 -3.53 -16.31
C ILE A 94 6.23 -2.50 -15.20
N PHE A 95 5.03 -1.89 -15.08
CA PHE A 95 4.75 -0.94 -14.00
C PHE A 95 4.90 -1.55 -12.61
N PHE A 96 4.48 -2.80 -12.46
CA PHE A 96 4.60 -3.53 -11.20
C PHE A 96 6.07 -3.74 -10.79
N ILE A 97 6.92 -4.14 -11.74
CA ILE A 97 8.36 -4.30 -11.50
C ILE A 97 8.98 -2.97 -11.09
N PHE A 98 8.69 -1.87 -11.81
CA PHE A 98 9.17 -0.55 -11.45
C PHE A 98 8.76 -0.15 -10.04
N LYS A 99 7.48 -0.33 -9.69
CA LYS A 99 6.97 0.00 -8.36
C LYS A 99 7.66 -0.79 -7.26
N ILE A 100 7.80 -2.11 -7.41
CA ILE A 100 8.48 -2.95 -6.43
C ILE A 100 9.95 -2.51 -6.29
N THR A 101 10.63 -2.24 -7.40
CA THR A 101 12.03 -1.78 -7.36
C THR A 101 12.16 -0.48 -6.58
N VAL A 102 11.32 0.51 -6.85
CA VAL A 102 11.35 1.81 -6.14
C VAL A 102 11.10 1.63 -4.65
N ILE A 103 10.08 0.85 -4.27
CA ILE A 103 9.77 0.59 -2.86
C ILE A 103 10.94 -0.14 -2.16
N THR A 104 11.51 -1.16 -2.82
CA THR A 104 12.62 -1.93 -2.26
C THR A 104 13.86 -1.07 -2.06
N LEU A 105 14.22 -0.26 -3.05
CA LEU A 105 15.36 0.65 -2.94
C LEU A 105 15.14 1.72 -1.88
N GLY A 106 13.94 2.28 -1.79
CA GLY A 106 13.58 3.23 -0.74
C GLY A 106 13.68 2.63 0.65
N TYR A 107 13.20 1.39 0.83
CA TYR A 107 13.31 0.67 2.09
C TYR A 107 14.78 0.38 2.46
N VAL A 108 15.58 -0.07 1.49
CA VAL A 108 17.03 -0.29 1.68
C VAL A 108 17.72 0.99 2.12
N GLU A 109 17.38 2.14 1.52
CA GLU A 109 17.96 3.42 1.89
C GLU A 109 17.65 3.79 3.34
N ILE A 110 16.40 3.59 3.78
CA ILE A 110 15.99 3.83 5.17
C ILE A 110 16.78 2.92 6.13
N VAL A 111 16.83 1.63 5.83
CA VAL A 111 17.54 0.65 6.66
C VAL A 111 19.03 0.98 6.72
N HIS A 112 19.63 1.38 5.60
CA HIS A 112 21.02 1.80 5.54
C HIS A 112 21.28 3.04 6.38
N GLN A 113 20.44 4.08 6.25
CA GLN A 113 20.67 5.34 6.96
C GLN A 113 20.48 5.25 8.47
N PHE A 114 19.47 4.50 8.93
CA PHE A 114 19.04 4.52 10.33
C PHE A 114 19.44 3.27 11.12
N ILE A 115 19.66 2.15 10.48
CA ILE A 115 19.91 0.86 11.18
C ILE A 115 21.32 0.36 10.94
N PHE A 116 21.78 0.35 9.69
CA PHE A 116 23.08 -0.21 9.29
C PHE A 116 23.89 0.78 8.44
N PRO A 117 24.34 1.92 8.98
CA PRO A 117 25.01 2.95 8.17
C PRO A 117 26.37 2.53 7.62
N THR A 118 26.99 1.51 8.20
CA THR A 118 28.30 0.99 7.76
C THR A 118 28.20 -0.16 6.79
N MET A 119 27.00 -0.72 6.59
CA MET A 119 26.78 -1.88 5.70
C MET A 119 26.61 -1.41 4.26
N ASP A 120 27.24 -2.13 3.30
CA ASP A 120 27.03 -1.84 1.88
C ASP A 120 25.56 -2.09 1.49
N ARG A 121 25.00 -1.15 0.74
CA ARG A 121 23.61 -1.19 0.25
C ARG A 121 23.30 -2.44 -0.57
N ASN A 122 24.29 -2.94 -1.34
CA ASN A 122 24.12 -4.11 -2.17
C ASN A 122 23.83 -5.37 -1.33
N TRP A 123 24.45 -5.49 -0.15
CA TRP A 123 24.18 -6.59 0.77
C TRP A 123 22.76 -6.53 1.34
N LEU A 124 22.25 -5.33 1.63
CA LEU A 124 20.88 -5.14 2.07
C LEU A 124 19.87 -5.52 0.98
N VAL A 125 20.10 -5.07 -0.26
CA VAL A 125 19.29 -5.47 -1.41
C VAL A 125 19.32 -6.98 -1.59
N LEU A 126 20.51 -7.59 -1.58
CA LEU A 126 20.67 -9.03 -1.75
C LEU A 126 19.91 -9.81 -0.67
N SER A 127 20.00 -9.38 0.58
CA SER A 127 19.30 -10.03 1.70
C SER A 127 17.78 -9.99 1.50
N ILE A 128 17.20 -8.84 1.13
CA ILE A 128 15.78 -8.70 0.87
C ILE A 128 15.34 -9.58 -0.32
N VAL A 129 16.12 -9.58 -1.40
CA VAL A 129 15.82 -10.40 -2.59
C VAL A 129 15.85 -11.88 -2.25
N LEU A 130 16.86 -12.36 -1.51
CA LEU A 130 16.98 -13.76 -1.10
C LEU A 130 15.80 -14.21 -0.23
N ILE A 131 15.40 -13.39 0.76
CA ILE A 131 14.24 -13.67 1.61
C ILE A 131 12.97 -13.70 0.75
N SER A 132 12.80 -12.74 -0.14
CA SER A 132 11.63 -12.66 -1.02
C SER A 132 11.53 -13.86 -1.95
N CYS A 133 12.65 -14.28 -2.56
CA CYS A 133 12.72 -15.47 -3.39
C CYS A 133 12.42 -16.74 -2.60
N TYR A 134 12.96 -16.87 -1.38
CA TYR A 134 12.68 -18.00 -0.51
C TYR A 134 11.19 -18.10 -0.17
N VAL A 135 10.55 -16.99 0.23
CA VAL A 135 9.12 -16.96 0.55
C VAL A 135 8.28 -17.28 -0.69
N ALA A 136 8.63 -16.71 -1.84
CA ALA A 136 7.93 -16.96 -3.09
C ALA A 136 8.03 -18.42 -3.54
N ALA A 137 9.19 -19.07 -3.34
CA ALA A 137 9.40 -20.48 -3.65
C ALA A 137 8.52 -21.43 -2.81
N GLN A 138 8.04 -21.00 -1.65
CA GLN A 138 7.13 -21.79 -0.81
C GLN A 138 5.68 -21.84 -1.36
N GLY A 139 5.39 -21.05 -2.38
CA GLY A 139 4.09 -20.97 -3.01
C GLY A 139 3.17 -19.90 -2.40
N MET A 140 2.08 -19.62 -3.11
CA MET A 140 1.22 -18.47 -2.80
C MET A 140 0.54 -18.53 -1.44
N GLU A 141 0.13 -19.71 -0.98
CA GLU A 141 -0.51 -19.88 0.34
C GLU A 141 0.45 -19.50 1.48
N LYS A 142 1.69 -19.95 1.39
CA LYS A 142 2.73 -19.62 2.38
C LYS A 142 3.10 -18.15 2.34
N THR A 143 3.15 -17.57 1.15
CA THR A 143 3.36 -16.13 0.97
C THR A 143 2.26 -15.33 1.64
N ILE A 144 0.98 -15.70 1.47
CA ILE A 144 -0.14 -15.04 2.13
C ILE A 144 -0.05 -15.18 3.65
N GLN A 145 0.28 -16.36 4.17
CA GLN A 145 0.47 -16.58 5.61
C GLN A 145 1.62 -15.71 6.16
N PHE A 146 2.71 -15.57 5.41
CA PHE A 146 3.81 -14.68 5.77
C PHE A 146 3.37 -13.22 5.83
N ILE A 147 2.61 -12.73 4.84
CA ILE A 147 2.08 -11.36 4.82
C ILE A 147 1.15 -11.13 6.02
N VAL A 148 0.28 -12.09 6.37
CA VAL A 148 -0.57 -12.00 7.56
C VAL A 148 0.27 -11.90 8.83
N THR A 149 1.34 -12.66 8.94
CA THR A 149 2.25 -12.60 10.09
C THR A 149 2.91 -11.22 10.18
N VAL A 150 3.43 -10.70 9.07
CA VAL A 150 4.02 -9.35 9.00
C VAL A 150 2.99 -8.30 9.41
N PHE A 151 1.75 -8.40 8.92
CA PHE A 151 0.67 -7.51 9.32
C PHE A 151 0.43 -7.52 10.82
N LEU A 152 0.30 -8.71 11.43
CA LEU A 152 0.07 -8.85 12.88
C LEU A 152 1.25 -8.30 13.69
N CYS A 153 2.48 -8.51 13.20
CA CYS A 153 3.68 -7.97 13.84
C CYS A 153 3.80 -6.44 13.68
N SER A 154 3.20 -5.84 12.67
CA SER A 154 3.30 -4.40 12.40
C SER A 154 2.13 -3.58 12.91
N VAL A 155 0.98 -4.20 13.19
CA VAL A 155 -0.24 -3.49 13.58
C VAL A 155 -0.11 -2.68 14.88
N TRP A 156 0.69 -3.16 15.82
CA TRP A 156 0.94 -2.46 17.08
C TRP A 156 1.71 -1.14 16.89
N MET A 157 2.42 -0.97 15.78
CA MET A 157 3.13 0.27 15.48
C MET A 157 2.19 1.49 15.41
N ILE A 158 0.90 1.28 15.09
CA ILE A 158 -0.11 2.35 15.15
C ILE A 158 -0.13 2.99 16.54
N ILE A 159 -0.03 2.18 17.59
CA ILE A 159 -0.06 2.65 18.98
C ILE A 159 1.15 3.52 19.29
N VAL A 160 2.32 3.19 18.70
CA VAL A 160 3.56 3.95 18.88
C VAL A 160 3.48 5.34 18.27
N TYR A 161 2.64 5.55 17.24
CA TYR A 161 2.47 6.89 16.64
C TYR A 161 1.62 7.83 17.51
N ILE A 162 0.74 7.31 18.37
CA ILE A 162 -0.17 8.13 19.18
C ILE A 162 0.56 9.23 19.97
N PRO A 163 1.68 8.96 20.67
CA PRO A 163 2.41 9.99 21.40
C PRO A 163 2.93 11.15 20.55
N PHE A 164 3.17 10.91 19.26
CA PHE A 164 3.66 11.97 18.35
C PHE A 164 2.59 13.02 18.01
N PHE A 165 1.32 12.69 18.22
CA PHE A 165 0.20 13.62 18.06
C PHE A 165 -0.11 14.42 19.32
N LEU A 166 0.57 14.13 20.44
CA LEU A 166 0.32 14.80 21.71
C LEU A 166 1.34 15.91 21.99
N PRO A 167 0.91 17.04 22.64
CA PRO A 167 1.85 18.02 23.14
C PRO A 167 2.81 17.39 24.17
N PRO A 168 4.10 17.80 24.22
CA PRO A 168 4.71 18.92 23.49
C PRO A 168 5.28 18.58 22.10
N ILE A 169 5.12 17.34 21.60
CA ILE A 169 5.74 16.89 20.36
C ILE A 169 5.03 17.50 19.15
N ALA A 170 3.69 17.48 19.16
CA ALA A 170 2.88 18.09 18.12
C ALA A 170 2.24 19.39 18.61
N SER A 171 2.32 20.44 17.79
CA SER A 171 1.63 21.70 18.00
C SER A 171 0.68 21.99 16.84
N ILE A 172 -0.59 22.25 17.16
CA ILE A 172 -1.58 22.66 16.15
C ILE A 172 -1.15 23.97 15.46
N HIS A 173 -0.35 24.80 16.14
CA HIS A 173 0.16 26.04 15.56
C HIS A 173 1.11 25.82 14.40
N ASP A 174 1.81 24.69 14.34
CA ASP A 174 2.73 24.36 13.25
C ASP A 174 2.00 24.02 11.95
N LEU A 175 0.69 23.75 12.04
CA LEU A 175 -0.17 23.50 10.87
C LEU A 175 -0.71 24.77 10.21
N TYR A 176 -0.47 25.96 10.79
CA TYR A 176 -0.93 27.21 10.17
C TYR A 176 0.08 27.72 9.13
N PRO A 177 -0.40 28.29 8.01
CA PRO A 177 -1.81 28.48 7.62
C PRO A 177 -2.41 27.20 7.02
N LEU A 178 -3.56 26.76 7.55
CA LEU A 178 -4.31 25.59 7.01
C LEU A 178 -4.97 25.89 5.66
N ILE A 179 -5.30 27.16 5.40
CA ILE A 179 -5.91 27.58 4.15
C ILE A 179 -4.84 28.19 3.27
N PRO A 180 -4.63 27.68 2.05
CA PRO A 180 -3.62 28.22 1.16
C PRO A 180 -3.98 29.64 0.74
N THR A 181 -3.01 30.53 0.81
CA THR A 181 -3.09 31.88 0.23
C THR A 181 -2.92 31.82 -1.28
N ASP A 182 -2.11 30.86 -1.77
CA ASP A 182 -1.83 30.63 -3.18
C ASP A 182 -1.95 29.16 -3.54
N TRP A 183 -2.94 28.80 -4.34
CA TRP A 183 -3.14 27.44 -4.83
C TRP A 183 -2.14 27.04 -5.92
N SER A 184 -1.43 28.00 -6.50
CA SER A 184 -0.43 27.77 -7.55
C SER A 184 0.83 26.99 -7.10
N SER A 185 1.05 26.90 -5.79
CA SER A 185 2.19 26.20 -5.21
C SER A 185 2.04 24.67 -5.16
N GLN A 186 0.87 24.15 -5.49
CA GLN A 186 0.63 22.70 -5.55
C GLN A 186 1.37 22.09 -6.75
N ASN A 187 2.38 21.29 -6.46
CA ASN A 187 3.16 20.62 -7.49
C ASN A 187 2.52 19.27 -7.90
N TRP A 188 2.28 19.08 -9.20
CA TRP A 188 1.78 17.81 -9.74
C TRP A 188 2.62 16.59 -9.34
N ARG A 189 3.92 16.77 -9.19
CA ARG A 189 4.81 15.71 -8.72
C ARG A 189 4.49 15.28 -7.30
N GLY A 190 4.18 16.22 -6.43
CA GLY A 190 3.73 15.96 -5.07
C GLY A 190 2.42 15.19 -5.03
N LEU A 191 1.43 15.59 -5.84
CA LEU A 191 0.14 14.88 -5.94
C LEU A 191 0.32 13.43 -6.43
N LEU A 192 1.13 13.22 -7.46
CA LEU A 192 1.42 11.88 -7.96
C LEU A 192 2.18 11.03 -6.93
N PHE A 193 3.06 11.64 -6.15
CA PHE A 193 3.77 10.97 -5.07
C PHE A 193 2.80 10.50 -3.96
N ILE A 194 1.90 11.38 -3.51
CA ILE A 194 0.87 11.04 -2.53
C ILE A 194 -0.06 9.94 -3.07
N TRP A 195 -0.48 10.06 -4.32
CA TRP A 195 -1.27 9.02 -4.98
C TRP A 195 -0.56 7.67 -4.98
N SER A 196 0.71 7.65 -5.37
CA SER A 196 1.53 6.44 -5.37
C SER A 196 1.66 5.83 -3.96
N SER A 197 1.77 6.67 -2.93
CA SER A 197 1.87 6.22 -1.53
C SER A 197 0.60 5.59 -0.98
N LEU A 198 -0.56 6.03 -1.46
CA LEU A 198 -1.87 5.47 -1.11
C LEU A 198 -2.30 4.33 -2.05
N SER A 199 -1.51 4.00 -3.06
CA SER A 199 -1.76 2.88 -3.96
C SER A 199 -1.29 1.57 -3.32
N GLY A 200 -1.89 0.47 -3.67
CA GLY A 200 -1.60 -0.87 -3.14
C GLY A 200 -2.73 -1.83 -3.46
N SER A 201 -3.83 -1.27 -3.95
CA SER A 201 -5.02 -2.01 -4.36
C SER A 201 -4.76 -2.98 -5.52
N GLU A 202 -3.77 -2.72 -6.36
CA GLU A 202 -3.37 -3.59 -7.46
C GLU A 202 -2.89 -4.97 -6.99
N TYR A 203 -2.33 -5.06 -5.79
CA TYR A 203 -1.90 -6.34 -5.21
C TYR A 203 -3.08 -7.25 -4.86
N LEU A 204 -4.28 -6.68 -4.67
CA LEU A 204 -5.49 -7.45 -4.42
C LEU A 204 -5.90 -8.31 -5.62
N ILE A 205 -5.52 -7.92 -6.83
CA ILE A 205 -5.79 -8.69 -8.06
C ILE A 205 -5.17 -10.08 -7.97
N CYS A 206 -3.99 -10.19 -7.37
CA CYS A 206 -3.31 -11.47 -7.18
C CYS A 206 -4.05 -12.39 -6.18
N LEU A 207 -4.91 -11.83 -5.32
CA LEU A 207 -5.65 -12.56 -4.30
C LEU A 207 -7.04 -13.01 -4.73
N VAL A 208 -7.51 -12.61 -5.91
CA VAL A 208 -8.87 -12.94 -6.38
C VAL A 208 -9.25 -14.41 -6.19
N PRO A 209 -8.38 -15.41 -6.50
CA PRO A 209 -8.73 -16.82 -6.31
C PRO A 209 -9.01 -17.22 -4.86
N TRP A 210 -8.49 -16.46 -3.89
CA TRP A 210 -8.65 -16.72 -2.45
C TRP A 210 -9.69 -15.84 -1.77
N LEU A 211 -10.21 -14.81 -2.47
CA LEU A 211 -11.26 -13.95 -1.97
C LEU A 211 -12.63 -14.63 -2.14
N LYS A 212 -13.40 -14.69 -1.06
CA LYS A 212 -14.76 -15.23 -1.13
C LYS A 212 -15.72 -14.19 -1.70
N PRO A 213 -16.59 -14.53 -2.68
CA PRO A 213 -17.49 -13.58 -3.35
C PRO A 213 -18.44 -12.81 -2.43
N LYS A 214 -18.75 -13.35 -1.25
CA LYS A 214 -19.68 -12.76 -0.26
C LYS A 214 -18.98 -12.02 0.88
N GLN A 215 -17.67 -11.78 0.79
CA GLN A 215 -16.97 -11.02 1.83
C GLN A 215 -17.34 -9.55 1.77
N GLN A 216 -17.41 -8.92 2.94
CA GLN A 216 -17.58 -7.46 3.08
C GLN A 216 -16.27 -6.74 2.72
N LEU A 217 -15.76 -7.01 1.51
CA LEU A 217 -14.46 -6.53 1.03
C LEU A 217 -14.39 -5.01 1.10
N THR A 218 -15.43 -4.32 0.61
CA THR A 218 -15.52 -2.86 0.63
C THR A 218 -15.33 -2.29 2.03
N LYS A 219 -16.00 -2.88 3.04
CA LYS A 219 -15.90 -2.42 4.43
C LYS A 219 -14.46 -2.51 4.95
N TYR A 220 -13.81 -3.64 4.76
CA TYR A 220 -12.45 -3.84 5.26
C TYR A 220 -11.42 -2.98 4.52
N LEU A 221 -11.57 -2.82 3.21
CA LEU A 221 -10.69 -1.94 2.43
C LEU A 221 -10.88 -0.47 2.78
N THR A 222 -12.11 -0.04 3.06
CA THR A 222 -12.39 1.32 3.55
C THR A 222 -11.71 1.58 4.89
N ILE A 223 -11.80 0.63 5.82
CA ILE A 223 -11.12 0.74 7.12
C ILE A 223 -9.61 0.87 6.93
N ALA A 224 -9.00 0.00 6.12
CA ALA A 224 -7.56 0.05 5.86
C ALA A 224 -7.11 1.36 5.22
N ASN A 225 -7.86 1.85 4.21
CA ASN A 225 -7.55 3.11 3.55
C ASN A 225 -7.70 4.31 4.50
N THR A 226 -8.76 4.33 5.31
CA THR A 226 -8.99 5.41 6.28
C THR A 226 -7.87 5.47 7.31
N ILE A 227 -7.46 4.31 7.87
CA ILE A 227 -6.33 4.25 8.81
C ILE A 227 -5.06 4.77 8.14
N SER A 228 -4.77 4.34 6.91
CA SER A 228 -3.57 4.80 6.19
C SER A 228 -3.58 6.29 5.91
N VAL A 229 -4.73 6.86 5.53
CA VAL A 229 -4.86 8.32 5.32
C VAL A 229 -4.64 9.07 6.63
N VAL A 230 -5.21 8.59 7.73
CA VAL A 230 -5.01 9.20 9.06
C VAL A 230 -3.55 9.12 9.51
N GLU A 231 -2.87 8.01 9.21
CA GLU A 231 -1.43 7.87 9.52
C GLU A 231 -0.54 8.80 8.70
N TYR A 232 -0.95 9.21 7.50
CA TYR A 232 -0.22 10.15 6.64
C TYR A 232 -0.50 11.62 7.00
N LEU A 233 -1.64 11.92 7.61
CA LEU A 233 -2.00 13.26 8.09
C LEU A 233 -1.26 13.63 9.37
#